data_045a4bd748b268599a04d3e24dec5472
#
_entry.id   045a4bd748b268599a04d3e24dec5472
#
_cell.length_a   1.000
_cell.length_b   1.000
_cell.length_c   1.000
_cell.angle_alpha   90.00
_cell.angle_beta   90.00
_cell.angle_gamma   90.00
#
_symmetry.space_group_name_H-M   'P 1'
#
loop_
_entity.id
_entity.type
_entity.pdbx_description
1 polymer ?
#
loop_
_entity_poly.entity_id
_entity_poly.type
_entity_poly.pdbx_seq_one_letter_code
_entity_poly.pdbx_strand_id
1 'polypeptide(L)'
;MNAPERHEMFTLPDGARKIELLKDSKMANCVQFNIQREDHTIANLLRYKLLAHPHVLFAAYRQPHPLEYYVELKVQTSSRTTPADVMREAIEALMLEYGNIRSAFDNELLRMDASDGRVPRAAYGAFGAGNEFGVAGDMGTRGQRADDVDIDF
;
A
#
# COMPACT_ATOMS: atom_id res chain seq x y z
N MET A 1 7.74 27.65 -17.29
CA MET A 1 7.07 26.91 -16.20
C MET A 1 8.03 25.84 -15.70
N ASN A 2 8.43 25.87 -14.45
CA ASN A 2 9.30 24.83 -13.91
C ASN A 2 8.45 23.59 -13.61
N ALA A 3 9.03 22.40 -13.85
CA ALA A 3 8.36 21.15 -13.45
C ALA A 3 8.18 21.13 -11.93
N PRO A 4 7.06 20.55 -11.41
CA PRO A 4 6.88 20.37 -9.98
C PRO A 4 8.03 19.58 -9.36
N GLU A 5 8.29 19.79 -8.08
CA GLU A 5 9.33 19.04 -7.37
C GLU A 5 8.96 17.55 -7.28
N ARG A 6 9.96 16.66 -7.29
CA ARG A 6 9.70 15.21 -7.32
C ARG A 6 8.90 14.70 -6.14
N HIS A 7 9.05 15.30 -4.96
CA HIS A 7 8.29 14.90 -3.77
C HIS A 7 6.80 15.21 -3.90
N GLU A 8 6.41 16.21 -4.69
CA GLU A 8 5.00 16.54 -4.94
C GLU A 8 4.24 15.43 -5.69
N MET A 9 4.96 14.51 -6.34
CA MET A 9 4.33 13.38 -7.04
C MET A 9 3.60 12.41 -6.09
N PHE A 10 4.09 12.26 -4.86
CA PHE A 10 3.58 11.27 -3.89
C PHE A 10 3.23 11.85 -2.53
N THR A 11 3.71 13.07 -2.19
CA THR A 11 3.41 13.69 -0.91
C THR A 11 2.08 14.43 -0.98
N LEU A 12 1.14 14.05 -0.11
CA LEU A 12 -0.13 14.73 0.02
C LEU A 12 0.06 15.95 0.94
N PRO A 13 -0.45 17.15 0.59
CA PRO A 13 -0.42 18.30 1.48
C PRO A 13 -1.20 18.05 2.77
N ASP A 14 -0.75 18.67 3.86
CA ASP A 14 -1.40 18.55 5.15
C ASP A 14 -2.89 18.98 5.08
N GLY A 15 -3.75 18.13 5.60
CA GLY A 15 -5.20 18.35 5.61
C GLY A 15 -5.93 18.02 4.30
N ALA A 16 -5.22 17.68 3.22
CA ALA A 16 -5.86 17.24 1.97
C ALA A 16 -6.35 15.79 2.08
N ARG A 17 -7.47 15.49 1.41
CA ARG A 17 -8.01 14.14 1.34
C ARG A 17 -7.40 13.40 0.15
N LYS A 18 -7.01 12.15 0.36
CA LYS A 18 -6.47 11.30 -0.70
C LYS A 18 -7.51 11.00 -1.79
N ILE A 19 -8.75 10.78 -1.40
CA ILE A 19 -9.85 10.43 -2.29
C ILE A 19 -11.02 11.37 -2.03
N GLU A 20 -11.52 11.98 -3.10
CA GLU A 20 -12.72 12.78 -3.10
C GLU A 20 -13.78 12.12 -3.97
N LEU A 21 -15.03 12.11 -3.48
CA LEU A 21 -16.17 11.55 -4.19
C LEU A 21 -17.05 12.66 -4.75
N LEU A 22 -17.25 12.64 -6.05
CA LEU A 22 -18.17 13.54 -6.77
C LEU A 22 -19.31 12.71 -7.36
N LYS A 23 -20.53 12.91 -6.86
CA LYS A 23 -21.72 12.25 -7.41
C LYS A 23 -22.08 12.87 -8.75
N ASP A 24 -22.36 12.03 -9.74
CA ASP A 24 -22.87 12.48 -11.03
C ASP A 24 -24.36 12.82 -10.89
N SER A 25 -24.74 14.04 -11.26
CA SER A 25 -26.14 14.47 -11.22
C SER A 25 -26.99 13.93 -12.38
N LYS A 26 -26.34 13.48 -13.46
CA LYS A 26 -27.01 13.04 -14.69
C LYS A 26 -27.26 11.53 -14.72
N MET A 27 -26.44 10.75 -14.03
CA MET A 27 -26.54 9.29 -14.06
C MET A 27 -26.73 8.74 -12.65
N ALA A 28 -27.73 7.84 -12.53
CA ALA A 28 -27.97 7.13 -11.27
C ALA A 28 -26.82 6.15 -10.99
N ASN A 29 -26.48 5.97 -9.74
CA ASN A 29 -25.41 5.07 -9.26
C ASN A 29 -24.06 5.29 -9.97
N CYS A 30 -23.75 6.54 -10.26
CA CYS A 30 -22.50 6.95 -10.88
C CYS A 30 -21.76 7.92 -9.97
N VAL A 31 -20.48 7.62 -9.72
CA VAL A 31 -19.59 8.44 -8.88
C VAL A 31 -18.26 8.59 -9.59
N GLN A 32 -17.70 9.78 -9.53
CA GLN A 32 -16.32 10.05 -9.90
C GLN A 32 -15.47 10.13 -8.63
N PHE A 33 -14.43 9.34 -8.60
CA PHE A 33 -13.41 9.35 -7.56
C PHE A 33 -12.21 10.15 -8.07
N ASN A 34 -11.89 11.26 -7.40
CA ASN A 34 -10.67 12.00 -7.66
C ASN A 34 -9.61 11.50 -6.68
N ILE A 35 -8.62 10.79 -7.18
CA ILE A 35 -7.55 10.19 -6.38
C ILE A 35 -6.30 11.05 -6.53
N GLN A 36 -5.89 11.68 -5.44
CA GLN A 36 -4.76 12.60 -5.41
C GLN A 36 -3.44 11.83 -5.34
N ARG A 37 -2.40 12.38 -5.99
CA ARG A 37 -1.03 11.86 -5.94
C ARG A 37 -0.93 10.40 -6.39
N GLU A 38 -1.63 10.09 -7.48
CA GLU A 38 -1.58 8.79 -8.16
C GLU A 38 -1.47 8.99 -9.67
N ASP A 39 -1.00 7.96 -10.33
CA ASP A 39 -0.78 7.92 -11.77
C ASP A 39 -1.53 6.75 -12.45
N HIS A 40 -1.19 6.48 -13.68
CA HIS A 40 -1.74 5.39 -14.48
C HIS A 40 -1.56 4.01 -13.85
N THR A 41 -0.54 3.80 -13.01
CA THR A 41 -0.23 2.50 -12.41
C THR A 41 -1.39 2.00 -11.55
N ILE A 42 -1.80 2.80 -10.56
CA ILE A 42 -2.90 2.47 -9.65
C ILE A 42 -4.25 2.59 -10.35
N ALA A 43 -4.44 3.66 -11.13
CA ALA A 43 -5.72 3.90 -11.80
C ALA A 43 -6.09 2.79 -12.79
N ASN A 44 -5.13 2.26 -13.53
CA ASN A 44 -5.38 1.18 -14.47
C ASN A 44 -5.68 -0.15 -13.79
N LEU A 45 -4.96 -0.47 -12.71
CA LEU A 45 -5.24 -1.67 -11.89
C LEU A 45 -6.65 -1.63 -11.31
N LEU A 46 -7.04 -0.51 -10.71
CA LEU A 46 -8.39 -0.31 -10.18
C LEU A 46 -9.44 -0.45 -11.28
N ARG A 47 -9.22 0.16 -12.43
CA ARG A 47 -10.13 0.06 -13.56
C ARG A 47 -10.34 -1.40 -13.99
N TYR A 48 -9.27 -2.17 -14.16
CA TYR A 48 -9.38 -3.58 -14.56
C TYR A 48 -10.15 -4.39 -13.52
N LYS A 49 -9.86 -4.18 -12.24
CA LYS A 49 -10.53 -4.91 -11.16
C LYS A 49 -12.00 -4.54 -11.06
N LEU A 50 -12.34 -3.27 -11.22
CA LEU A 50 -13.73 -2.80 -11.26
C LEU A 50 -14.50 -3.38 -12.44
N LEU A 51 -13.92 -3.42 -13.63
CA LEU A 51 -14.57 -3.99 -14.82
C LEU A 51 -14.80 -5.51 -14.71
N ALA A 52 -14.00 -6.20 -13.91
CA ALA A 52 -14.21 -7.62 -13.63
C ALA A 52 -15.36 -7.88 -12.63
N HIS A 53 -15.83 -6.84 -11.94
CA HIS A 53 -16.90 -6.98 -10.94
C HIS A 53 -18.28 -7.10 -11.62
N PRO A 54 -19.13 -8.09 -11.26
CA PRO A 54 -20.39 -8.38 -11.97
C PRO A 54 -21.45 -7.27 -11.90
N HIS A 55 -21.35 -6.39 -10.90
CA HIS A 55 -22.31 -5.29 -10.72
C HIS A 55 -21.81 -3.94 -11.23
N VAL A 56 -20.61 -3.88 -11.82
CA VAL A 56 -20.09 -2.68 -12.46
C VAL A 56 -20.56 -2.66 -13.93
N LEU A 57 -21.21 -1.58 -14.31
CA LEU A 57 -21.67 -1.33 -15.66
C LEU A 57 -20.62 -0.55 -16.47
N PHE A 58 -19.90 0.33 -15.80
CA PHE A 58 -18.88 1.16 -16.44
C PHE A 58 -17.80 1.54 -15.44
N ALA A 59 -16.55 1.46 -15.86
CA ALA A 59 -15.42 2.00 -15.13
C ALA A 59 -14.38 2.53 -16.12
N ALA A 60 -14.04 3.80 -15.99
CA ALA A 60 -13.00 4.45 -16.78
C ALA A 60 -12.26 5.48 -15.95
N TYR A 61 -10.98 5.67 -16.24
CA TYR A 61 -10.21 6.73 -15.62
C TYR A 61 -9.57 7.64 -16.66
N ARG A 62 -9.23 8.83 -16.25
CA ARG A 62 -8.41 9.77 -17.02
C ARG A 62 -7.47 10.52 -16.10
N GLN A 63 -6.35 10.95 -16.62
CA GLN A 63 -5.47 11.94 -16.02
C GLN A 63 -5.70 13.25 -16.78
N PRO A 64 -6.25 14.29 -16.14
CA PRO A 64 -6.63 15.53 -16.85
C PRO A 64 -5.42 16.27 -17.41
N HIS A 65 -4.32 16.29 -16.67
CA HIS A 65 -3.10 16.96 -17.08
C HIS A 65 -1.83 16.19 -16.64
N PRO A 66 -0.81 16.06 -17.49
CA PRO A 66 0.41 15.31 -17.18
C PRO A 66 1.24 15.87 -16.02
N LEU A 67 1.14 17.17 -15.73
CA LEU A 67 1.85 17.82 -14.63
C LEU A 67 1.07 17.86 -13.32
N GLU A 68 -0.20 17.43 -13.35
CA GLU A 68 -1.04 17.34 -12.18
C GLU A 68 -1.15 15.88 -11.75
N TYR A 69 -0.69 15.59 -10.54
CA TYR A 69 -0.63 14.22 -10.03
C TYR A 69 -1.94 13.84 -9.37
N TYR A 70 -2.99 13.70 -10.18
CA TYR A 70 -4.24 13.10 -9.75
C TYR A 70 -4.93 12.40 -10.92
N VAL A 71 -5.77 11.45 -10.59
CA VAL A 71 -6.57 10.71 -11.56
C VAL A 71 -8.05 10.80 -11.21
N GLU A 72 -8.86 10.92 -12.24
CA GLU A 72 -10.32 10.88 -12.13
C GLU A 72 -10.80 9.50 -12.59
N LEU A 73 -11.33 8.73 -11.67
CA LEU A 73 -11.88 7.39 -11.93
C LEU A 73 -13.40 7.46 -11.82
N LYS A 74 -14.11 7.27 -12.94
CA LYS A 74 -15.56 7.26 -12.99
C LYS A 74 -16.10 5.85 -12.98
N VAL A 75 -17.00 5.55 -12.04
CA VAL A 75 -17.58 4.23 -11.83
C VAL A 75 -19.10 4.33 -11.82
N GLN A 76 -19.75 3.46 -12.58
CA GLN A 76 -21.19 3.29 -12.57
C GLN A 76 -21.53 1.84 -12.22
N THR A 77 -22.45 1.66 -11.28
CA THR A 77 -22.89 0.35 -10.83
C THR A 77 -24.38 0.13 -11.12
N SER A 78 -24.78 -1.13 -11.08
CA SER A 78 -26.19 -1.49 -11.08
C SER A 78 -26.89 -1.02 -9.79
N SER A 79 -28.20 -1.07 -9.74
CA SER A 79 -28.98 -0.68 -8.56
C SER A 79 -28.79 -1.59 -7.33
N ARG A 80 -28.05 -2.70 -7.48
CA ARG A 80 -27.83 -3.68 -6.40
C ARG A 80 -26.73 -3.28 -5.44
N THR A 81 -25.79 -2.47 -5.89
CA THR A 81 -24.60 -2.06 -5.10
C THR A 81 -24.31 -0.59 -5.29
N THR A 82 -23.57 -0.01 -4.34
CA THR A 82 -23.11 1.38 -4.48
C THR A 82 -21.71 1.42 -5.10
N PRO A 83 -21.36 2.47 -5.88
CA PRO A 83 -20.02 2.63 -6.42
C PRO A 83 -18.91 2.66 -5.36
N ALA A 84 -19.24 3.14 -4.15
CA ALA A 84 -18.28 3.20 -3.04
C ALA A 84 -17.98 1.81 -2.48
N ASP A 85 -18.99 0.95 -2.36
CA ASP A 85 -18.80 -0.42 -1.86
C ASP A 85 -18.00 -1.26 -2.84
N VAL A 86 -18.35 -1.18 -4.13
CA VAL A 86 -17.59 -1.89 -5.18
C VAL A 86 -16.15 -1.40 -5.28
N MET A 87 -15.91 -0.11 -5.05
CA MET A 87 -14.55 0.42 -5.01
C MET A 87 -13.75 -0.17 -3.83
N ARG A 88 -14.38 -0.31 -2.65
CA ARG A 88 -13.76 -0.95 -1.48
C ARG A 88 -13.44 -2.41 -1.74
N GLU A 89 -14.40 -3.16 -2.28
CA GLU A 89 -14.20 -4.57 -2.66
C GLU A 89 -13.08 -4.75 -3.69
N ALA A 90 -12.99 -3.86 -4.66
CA ALA A 90 -11.91 -3.89 -5.66
C ALA A 90 -10.53 -3.67 -5.02
N ILE A 91 -10.42 -2.73 -4.08
CA ILE A 91 -9.17 -2.47 -3.35
C ILE A 91 -8.79 -3.68 -2.49
N GLU A 92 -9.72 -4.24 -1.72
CA GLU A 92 -9.49 -5.42 -0.89
C GLU A 92 -9.06 -6.63 -1.72
N ALA A 93 -9.70 -6.84 -2.86
CA ALA A 93 -9.34 -7.92 -3.77
C ALA A 93 -7.93 -7.74 -4.36
N LEU A 94 -7.54 -6.53 -4.73
CA LEU A 94 -6.18 -6.22 -5.18
C LEU A 94 -5.16 -6.44 -4.06
N MET A 95 -5.43 -6.01 -2.84
CA MET A 95 -4.56 -6.24 -1.69
C MET A 95 -4.31 -7.73 -1.45
N LEU A 96 -5.36 -8.55 -1.56
CA LEU A 96 -5.24 -10.00 -1.45
C LEU A 96 -4.41 -10.60 -2.58
N GLU A 97 -4.63 -10.18 -3.83
CA GLU A 97 -3.86 -10.67 -4.99
C GLU A 97 -2.36 -10.35 -4.85
N TYR A 98 -2.02 -9.12 -4.48
CA TYR A 98 -0.62 -8.74 -4.25
C TYR A 98 -0.01 -9.45 -3.05
N GLY A 99 -0.78 -9.69 -1.99
CA GLY A 99 -0.37 -10.50 -0.86
C GLY A 99 -0.02 -11.93 -1.28
N ASN A 100 -0.84 -12.54 -2.11
CA ASN A 100 -0.60 -13.88 -2.65
C ASN A 100 0.64 -13.94 -3.56
N ILE A 101 0.83 -12.93 -4.44
CA ILE A 101 2.02 -12.84 -5.30
C ILE A 101 3.29 -12.73 -4.44
N ARG A 102 3.26 -11.87 -3.42
CA ARG A 102 4.38 -11.74 -2.48
C ARG A 102 4.71 -13.05 -1.79
N SER A 103 3.68 -13.72 -1.24
CA SER A 103 3.87 -15.00 -0.55
C SER A 103 4.39 -16.09 -1.48
N ALA A 104 3.91 -16.15 -2.72
CA ALA A 104 4.40 -17.09 -3.73
C ALA A 104 5.87 -16.83 -4.07
N PHE A 105 6.26 -15.57 -4.21
CA PHE A 105 7.64 -15.18 -4.48
C PHE A 105 8.56 -15.52 -3.30
N ASP A 106 8.16 -15.22 -2.07
CA ASP A 106 8.92 -15.54 -0.87
C ASP A 106 9.12 -17.05 -0.72
N ASN A 107 8.08 -17.85 -1.01
CA ASN A 107 8.18 -19.31 -0.99
C ASN A 107 9.15 -19.84 -2.06
N GLU A 108 9.18 -19.25 -3.25
CA GLU A 108 10.11 -19.68 -4.30
C GLU A 108 11.56 -19.29 -3.97
N LEU A 109 11.79 -18.13 -3.38
CA LEU A 109 13.10 -17.75 -2.87
C LEU A 109 13.61 -18.74 -1.81
N LEU A 110 12.75 -19.15 -0.86
CA LEU A 110 13.10 -20.13 0.15
C LEU A 110 13.48 -21.49 -0.45
N ARG A 111 12.81 -21.92 -1.52
CA ARG A 111 13.15 -23.15 -2.25
C ARG A 111 14.51 -23.06 -2.92
N MET A 112 14.80 -21.93 -3.55
CA MET A 112 16.09 -21.70 -4.20
C MET A 112 17.23 -21.69 -3.17
N ASP A 113 17.06 -20.96 -2.07
CA ASP A 113 18.07 -20.90 -1.00
C ASP A 113 18.34 -22.29 -0.38
N ALA A 114 17.29 -23.10 -0.21
CA ALA A 114 17.42 -24.47 0.28
C ALA A 114 18.16 -25.40 -0.71
N SER A 115 17.97 -25.19 -2.03
CA SER A 115 18.66 -25.97 -3.06
C SER A 115 20.15 -25.63 -3.18
N ASP A 116 20.50 -24.34 -2.95
CA ASP A 116 21.88 -23.85 -3.06
C ASP A 116 22.69 -24.02 -1.78
N GLY A 117 22.13 -24.59 -0.70
CA GLY A 117 22.76 -24.75 0.61
C GLY A 117 23.12 -23.45 1.30
N ARG A 118 22.52 -22.33 0.87
CA ARG A 118 22.67 -21.01 1.47
C ARG A 118 21.71 -20.85 2.65
N VAL A 119 22.15 -20.10 3.66
CA VAL A 119 21.26 -19.73 4.79
C VAL A 119 20.06 -18.96 4.23
N PRO A 120 18.82 -19.38 4.53
CA PRO A 120 17.63 -18.75 3.97
C PRO A 120 17.63 -17.25 4.19
N ARG A 121 17.47 -16.50 3.12
CA ARG A 121 17.40 -15.02 3.14
C ARG A 121 16.24 -14.52 4.01
N ALA A 122 15.26 -15.37 4.30
CA ALA A 122 14.18 -15.11 5.25
C ALA A 122 14.70 -14.81 6.68
N ALA A 123 15.89 -15.30 7.04
CA ALA A 123 16.53 -14.94 8.30
C ALA A 123 16.94 -13.46 8.36
N TYR A 124 17.17 -12.82 7.22
CA TYR A 124 17.46 -11.39 7.14
C TYR A 124 16.18 -10.52 7.15
N GLY A 125 15.04 -11.03 6.70
CA GLY A 125 13.76 -10.32 6.69
C GLY A 125 13.10 -10.20 8.06
N ALA A 126 13.42 -11.09 8.99
CA ALA A 126 12.92 -11.04 10.36
C ALA A 126 13.52 -9.88 11.18
N PHE A 127 14.66 -9.34 10.76
CA PHE A 127 15.26 -8.16 11.40
C PHE A 127 14.64 -6.82 10.96
N GLY A 128 13.86 -6.81 9.89
CA GLY A 128 13.24 -5.58 9.34
C GLY A 128 11.78 -5.36 9.72
N ALA A 129 11.10 -6.37 10.27
CA ALA A 129 9.66 -6.28 10.57
C ALA A 129 9.37 -5.82 12.02
N GLY A 130 10.37 -5.38 12.76
CA GLY A 130 10.25 -5.03 14.18
C GLY A 130 10.64 -3.59 14.52
N ASN A 131 10.29 -2.60 13.68
CA ASN A 131 10.31 -1.21 14.11
C ASN A 131 8.88 -0.65 14.22
N GLU A 132 8.12 -1.22 15.11
CA GLU A 132 7.18 -0.42 15.87
C GLU A 132 7.99 0.46 16.82
N PHE A 133 7.84 1.75 16.66
CA PHE A 133 8.32 2.79 17.54
C PHE A 133 7.70 2.59 18.94
N GLY A 134 8.30 1.77 19.74
CA GLY A 134 7.99 1.57 21.14
C GLY A 134 9.06 2.23 21.98
N VAL A 135 8.87 3.50 22.29
CA VAL A 135 9.53 4.17 23.38
C VAL A 135 8.96 3.60 24.67
N ALA A 136 9.70 2.77 25.35
CA ALA A 136 9.57 2.62 26.79
C ALA A 136 10.86 2.00 27.32
N GLY A 137 11.53 2.76 28.15
CA GLY A 137 12.68 2.31 28.90
C GLY A 137 12.32 1.18 29.85
N ASP A 138 13.27 0.32 30.05
CA ASP A 138 13.50 -0.26 31.36
C ASP A 138 15.00 -0.40 31.60
N MET A 139 15.47 0.40 32.54
CA MET A 139 16.72 0.19 33.26
C MET A 139 16.46 -0.84 34.33
N GLY A 140 17.25 -1.88 34.34
CA GLY A 140 17.35 -2.67 35.55
C GLY A 140 17.64 -4.13 35.30
N THR A 141 18.90 -4.50 35.35
CA THR A 141 19.39 -5.34 36.44
C THR A 141 20.89 -5.59 36.29
N ARG A 142 21.56 -5.02 37.20
CA ARG A 142 22.94 -5.18 37.54
C ARG A 142 23.17 -6.59 38.06
N GLY A 143 23.77 -7.43 37.24
CA GLY A 143 24.32 -8.72 37.71
C GLY A 143 25.71 -8.47 38.28
N GLN A 144 25.82 -8.62 39.59
CA GLN A 144 27.07 -8.71 40.30
C GLN A 144 27.89 -9.92 39.83
N ARG A 145 29.15 -9.70 39.53
CA ARG A 145 30.20 -10.70 39.70
C ARG A 145 31.27 -10.08 40.58
N ALA A 146 31.30 -10.59 41.78
CA ALA A 146 32.47 -10.59 42.60
C ALA A 146 33.50 -11.58 42.01
N ASP A 147 34.72 -11.17 41.92
CA ASP A 147 35.89 -12.02 42.13
C ASP A 147 37.03 -11.11 42.45
N ASP A 148 37.43 -11.24 43.71
CA ASP A 148 38.66 -10.73 44.31
C ASP A 148 39.87 -11.27 43.57
N VAL A 149 40.85 -10.41 43.30
CA VAL A 149 42.26 -10.78 43.29
C VAL A 149 43.06 -9.58 43.80
N ASP A 150 43.47 -9.69 45.04
CA ASP A 150 44.59 -8.94 45.61
C ASP A 150 45.86 -9.22 44.82
N ILE A 151 46.58 -8.20 44.43
CA ILE A 151 48.06 -8.25 44.30
C ILE A 151 48.64 -6.93 44.76
N ASP A 152 49.31 -7.00 45.91
CA ASP A 152 50.31 -6.07 46.37
C ASP A 152 51.46 -5.87 45.36
N PHE A 153 51.85 -4.64 45.12
CA PHE A 153 53.20 -4.03 45.17
C PHE A 153 53.12 -2.57 44.76
#